data_fbc0fda566a11ca49dec47b9423d8074
#
_entry.id   fbc0fda566a11ca49dec47b9423d8074
#
_cell.length_a   1.000
_cell.length_b   1.000
_cell.length_c   1.000
_cell.angle_alpha   90.00
_cell.angle_beta   90.00
_cell.angle_gamma   90.00
#
_symmetry.space_group_name_H-M   'P 1'
#
loop_
_entity.id
_entity.type
_entity.pdbx_description
1 polymer ?
#
loop_
_entity_poly.entity_id
_entity_poly.type
_entity_poly.pdbx_seq_one_letter_code
_entity_poly.pdbx_strand_id
1 'polypeptide(L)'
;EDVDVKAVIKKVHEADINVMANYIYGLPGDTKESIKKTFDLSIELCTAGWNTYAAMALPGSQLYKNAKSKNYKLPETYEGYSFHSFETLPLPTDTLKAEEVLAYRDEAFKNYHTSKTFLDKIKEKFGKKASDNIIEMTKINLKRKILGHKI
;
A
#
# COMPACT_ATOMS: atom_id res chain seq x y z
N GLU A 1 -8.95 19.26 13.95
CA GLU A 1 -8.87 18.40 15.15
C GLU A 1 -8.09 17.14 14.77
N ASP A 2 -7.00 16.87 15.51
CA ASP A 2 -6.23 15.64 15.30
C ASP A 2 -7.04 14.46 15.87
N VAL A 3 -7.37 13.51 15.00
CA VAL A 3 -8.09 12.29 15.38
C VAL A 3 -7.07 11.28 15.91
N ASP A 4 -7.26 10.78 17.12
CA ASP A 4 -6.50 9.64 17.64
C ASP A 4 -6.99 8.34 16.95
N VAL A 5 -6.35 8.03 15.83
CA VAL A 5 -6.67 6.84 15.01
C VAL A 5 -6.57 5.55 15.82
N LYS A 6 -5.62 5.44 16.75
CA LYS A 6 -5.43 4.24 17.57
C LYS A 6 -6.61 4.04 18.51
N ALA A 7 -7.05 5.12 19.19
CA ALA A 7 -8.21 5.06 20.06
C ALA A 7 -9.51 4.73 19.29
N VAL A 8 -9.67 5.28 18.08
CA VAL A 8 -10.82 4.97 17.22
C VAL A 8 -10.82 3.50 16.81
N ILE A 9 -9.71 2.99 16.26
CA ILE A 9 -9.61 1.59 15.83
C ILE A 9 -9.81 0.63 17.01
N LYS A 10 -9.27 0.95 18.18
CA LYS A 10 -9.50 0.15 19.39
C LYS A 10 -10.99 0.01 19.71
N LYS A 11 -11.74 1.13 19.74
CA LYS A 11 -13.20 1.11 20.00
C LYS A 11 -13.96 0.30 18.94
N VAL A 12 -13.57 0.41 17.67
CA VAL A 12 -14.21 -0.33 16.58
C VAL A 12 -13.96 -1.85 16.73
N HIS A 13 -12.74 -2.24 17.12
CA HIS A 13 -12.41 -3.64 17.40
C HIS A 13 -13.13 -4.18 18.64
N GLU A 14 -13.28 -3.36 19.71
CA GLU A 14 -14.04 -3.73 20.92
C GLU A 14 -15.53 -3.97 20.61
N ALA A 15 -16.06 -3.30 19.58
CA ALA A 15 -17.42 -3.54 19.06
C ALA A 15 -17.54 -4.73 18.09
N ASP A 16 -16.46 -5.53 17.94
CA ASP A 16 -16.33 -6.66 17.01
C ASP A 16 -16.59 -6.28 15.52
N ILE A 17 -16.30 -5.04 15.15
CA ILE A 17 -16.39 -4.58 13.76
C ILE A 17 -15.06 -4.79 13.04
N ASN A 18 -15.11 -5.42 11.87
CA ASN A 18 -13.93 -5.62 11.03
C ASN A 18 -13.63 -4.36 10.23
N VAL A 19 -12.41 -3.86 10.34
CA VAL A 19 -11.93 -2.69 9.63
C VAL A 19 -11.15 -3.10 8.38
N MET A 20 -11.48 -2.49 7.24
CA MET A 20 -10.66 -2.49 6.02
C MET A 20 -9.88 -1.18 5.99
N ALA A 21 -8.59 -1.23 6.29
CA ALA A 21 -7.74 -0.05 6.28
C ALA A 21 -7.06 0.15 4.92
N ASN A 22 -6.94 1.41 4.50
CA ASN A 22 -6.29 1.78 3.26
C ASN A 22 -5.11 2.71 3.55
N TYR A 23 -3.95 2.37 3.01
CA TYR A 23 -2.71 3.12 3.17
C TYR A 23 -2.17 3.55 1.81
N ILE A 24 -1.56 4.73 1.74
CA ILE A 24 -0.95 5.28 0.53
C ILE A 24 0.50 5.62 0.83
N TYR A 25 1.41 5.24 -0.07
CA TYR A 25 2.82 5.60 -0.04
C TYR A 25 3.18 6.46 -1.24
N GLY A 26 4.11 7.38 -1.05
CA GLY A 26 4.63 8.22 -2.13
C GLY A 26 3.77 9.44 -2.44
N LEU A 27 3.03 9.97 -1.47
CA LEU A 27 2.43 11.30 -1.59
C LEU A 27 3.54 12.37 -1.68
N PRO A 28 3.29 13.52 -2.32
CA PRO A 28 4.24 14.63 -2.32
C PRO A 28 4.70 14.95 -0.88
N GLY A 29 6.01 15.04 -0.67
CA GLY A 29 6.59 15.26 0.65
C GLY A 29 6.86 13.98 1.46
N ASP A 30 6.43 12.79 1.01
CA ASP A 30 6.84 11.55 1.66
C ASP A 30 8.34 11.33 1.55
N THR A 31 8.91 10.85 2.65
CA THR A 31 10.28 10.40 2.78
C THR A 31 10.31 8.91 3.11
N LYS A 32 11.49 8.31 3.08
CA LYS A 32 11.66 6.90 3.49
C LYS A 32 11.21 6.66 4.93
N GLU A 33 11.44 7.64 5.81
CA GLU A 33 11.02 7.60 7.21
C GLU A 33 9.50 7.72 7.37
N SER A 34 8.84 8.60 6.58
CA SER A 34 7.39 8.78 6.69
C SER A 34 6.62 7.56 6.20
N ILE A 35 7.02 6.97 5.05
CA ILE A 35 6.38 5.75 4.55
C ILE A 35 6.61 4.56 5.50
N LYS A 36 7.79 4.50 6.15
CA LYS A 36 8.05 3.50 7.19
C LYS A 36 7.13 3.69 8.39
N LYS A 37 6.96 4.92 8.89
CA LYS A 37 6.02 5.21 10.00
C LYS A 37 4.59 4.81 9.66
N THR A 38 4.15 5.04 8.42
CA THR A 38 2.83 4.61 7.93
C THR A 38 2.70 3.08 7.98
N PHE A 39 3.73 2.35 7.55
CA PHE A 39 3.76 0.89 7.63
C PHE A 39 3.76 0.40 9.08
N ASP A 40 4.63 0.95 9.94
CA ASP A 40 4.72 0.57 11.36
C ASP A 40 3.36 0.77 12.06
N LEU A 41 2.69 1.91 11.81
CA LEU A 41 1.34 2.16 12.30
C LEU A 41 0.34 1.10 11.80
N SER A 42 0.43 0.69 10.54
CA SER A 42 -0.47 -0.34 9.99
C SER A 42 -0.31 -1.69 10.68
N ILE A 43 0.92 -2.08 11.02
CA ILE A 43 1.23 -3.29 11.80
C ILE A 43 0.67 -3.17 13.23
N GLU A 44 0.83 -2.00 13.87
CA GLU A 44 0.33 -1.75 15.22
C GLU A 44 -1.20 -1.83 15.28
N LEU A 45 -1.90 -1.21 14.31
CA LEU A 45 -3.36 -1.24 14.23
C LEU A 45 -3.90 -2.63 13.89
N CYS A 46 -3.17 -3.41 13.12
CA CYS A 46 -3.48 -4.79 12.74
C CYS A 46 -4.95 -4.99 12.38
N THR A 47 -5.43 -4.28 11.37
CA THR A 47 -6.83 -4.39 10.90
C THR A 47 -7.07 -5.70 10.14
N ALA A 48 -8.31 -6.19 10.12
CA ALA A 48 -8.67 -7.45 9.46
C ALA A 48 -8.52 -7.39 7.93
N GLY A 49 -8.73 -6.21 7.33
CA GLY A 49 -8.46 -5.93 5.93
C GLY A 49 -7.40 -4.85 5.80
N TRP A 50 -6.48 -5.00 4.85
CA TRP A 50 -5.38 -4.08 4.61
C TRP A 50 -5.12 -3.91 3.13
N ASN A 51 -5.25 -2.68 2.65
CA ASN A 51 -4.90 -2.30 1.28
C ASN A 51 -3.78 -1.28 1.30
N THR A 52 -2.90 -1.37 0.30
CA THR A 52 -1.82 -0.41 0.12
C THR A 52 -1.68 0.00 -1.33
N TYR A 53 -1.44 1.29 -1.51
CA TYR A 53 -1.36 1.92 -2.81
C TYR A 53 -0.09 2.74 -2.90
N ALA A 54 0.54 2.75 -4.09
CA ALA A 54 1.49 3.79 -4.45
C ALA A 54 0.72 5.00 -4.98
N ALA A 55 1.12 6.22 -4.63
CA ALA A 55 0.44 7.42 -5.10
C ALA A 55 0.48 7.54 -6.61
N MET A 56 -0.68 7.71 -7.23
CA MET A 56 -0.87 7.80 -8.67
C MET A 56 -1.41 9.17 -9.07
N ALA A 57 -0.84 9.74 -10.13
CA ALA A 57 -1.36 10.96 -10.75
C ALA A 57 -2.53 10.63 -11.68
N LEU A 58 -3.68 10.29 -11.12
CA LEU A 58 -4.86 9.94 -11.93
C LEU A 58 -5.31 11.13 -12.79
N PRO A 59 -5.61 10.95 -14.09
CA PRO A 59 -6.09 12.00 -14.97
C PRO A 59 -7.25 12.79 -14.37
N GLY A 60 -7.18 14.13 -14.44
CA GLY A 60 -8.17 15.03 -13.87
C GLY A 60 -7.93 15.44 -12.41
N SER A 61 -7.10 14.70 -11.66
CA SER A 61 -6.78 15.05 -10.26
C SER A 61 -5.82 16.23 -10.14
N GLN A 62 -5.76 16.85 -8.94
CA GLN A 62 -4.75 17.88 -8.66
C GLN A 62 -3.32 17.31 -8.71
N LEU A 63 -3.12 16.05 -8.26
CA LEU A 63 -1.83 15.37 -8.38
C LEU A 63 -1.38 15.25 -9.84
N TYR A 64 -2.31 14.97 -10.77
CA TYR A 64 -2.01 14.92 -12.19
C TYR A 64 -1.56 16.28 -12.75
N LYS A 65 -2.26 17.37 -12.39
CA LYS A 65 -1.88 18.74 -12.79
C LYS A 65 -0.51 19.11 -12.25
N ASN A 66 -0.24 18.80 -10.99
CA ASN A 66 1.06 19.05 -10.35
C ASN A 66 2.19 18.22 -10.99
N ALA A 67 1.94 16.97 -11.28
CA ALA A 67 2.92 16.09 -11.95
C ALA A 67 3.28 16.61 -13.35
N LYS A 68 2.28 17.08 -14.12
CA LYS A 68 2.52 17.72 -15.42
C LYS A 68 3.34 19.00 -15.30
N SER A 69 3.05 19.86 -14.34
CA SER A 69 3.80 21.12 -14.13
C SER A 69 5.26 20.87 -13.70
N LYS A 70 5.51 19.75 -13.01
CA LYS A 70 6.86 19.31 -12.61
C LYS A 70 7.57 18.47 -13.68
N ASN A 71 6.95 18.24 -14.86
CA ASN A 71 7.44 17.36 -15.92
C ASN A 71 7.75 15.93 -15.45
N TYR A 72 7.00 15.42 -14.49
CA TYR A 72 7.13 14.04 -14.06
C TYR A 72 6.67 13.09 -15.17
N LYS A 73 7.35 11.95 -15.30
CA LYS A 73 6.92 10.90 -16.20
C LYS A 73 5.57 10.35 -15.74
N LEU A 74 4.59 10.34 -16.64
CA LEU A 74 3.26 9.82 -16.40
C LEU A 74 3.00 8.57 -17.26
N PRO A 75 2.09 7.67 -16.85
CA PRO A 75 1.68 6.56 -17.70
C PRO A 75 1.12 7.04 -19.04
N GLU A 76 1.53 6.38 -20.12
CA GLU A 76 1.04 6.65 -21.48
C GLU A 76 -0.30 5.95 -21.75
N THR A 77 -0.56 4.85 -21.05
CA THR A 77 -1.78 4.04 -21.17
C THR A 77 -2.43 3.84 -19.80
N TYR A 78 -3.70 3.42 -19.79
CA TYR A 78 -4.43 3.13 -18.54
C TYR A 78 -3.79 2.01 -17.72
N GLU A 79 -3.08 1.09 -18.35
CA GLU A 79 -2.38 0.00 -17.65
C GLU A 79 -1.34 0.53 -16.66
N GLY A 80 -0.67 1.64 -16.99
CA GLY A 80 0.30 2.27 -16.10
C GLY A 80 -0.30 2.86 -14.82
N TYR A 81 -1.61 3.10 -14.79
CA TYR A 81 -2.34 3.52 -13.59
C TYR A 81 -2.87 2.36 -12.75
N SER A 82 -2.74 1.12 -13.21
CA SER A 82 -3.15 -0.06 -12.46
C SER A 82 -2.11 -0.44 -11.40
N PHE A 83 -2.54 -0.67 -10.16
CA PHE A 83 -1.65 -1.08 -9.07
C PHE A 83 -1.05 -2.48 -9.23
N HIS A 84 -1.60 -3.30 -10.13
CA HIS A 84 -1.19 -4.70 -10.32
C HIS A 84 -0.54 -4.97 -11.68
N SER A 85 -0.52 -3.99 -12.58
CA SER A 85 0.02 -4.12 -13.92
C SER A 85 1.56 -4.16 -13.93
N PHE A 86 2.11 -4.80 -14.96
CA PHE A 86 3.54 -4.74 -15.26
C PHE A 86 3.99 -3.30 -15.54
N GLU A 87 3.16 -2.49 -16.20
CA GLU A 87 3.41 -1.10 -16.59
C GLU A 87 3.18 -0.08 -15.45
N THR A 88 2.81 -0.54 -14.24
CA THR A 88 2.55 0.36 -13.09
C THR A 88 3.63 1.43 -12.95
N LEU A 89 3.23 2.70 -12.99
CA LEU A 89 4.11 3.86 -12.85
C LEU A 89 3.55 4.84 -11.82
N PRO A 90 3.95 4.75 -10.54
CA PRO A 90 3.53 5.71 -9.52
C PRO A 90 4.28 7.04 -9.64
N LEU A 91 3.88 8.01 -8.84
CA LEU A 91 4.60 9.26 -8.70
C LEU A 91 5.92 9.08 -7.93
N PRO A 92 6.97 9.83 -8.29
CA PRO A 92 8.08 10.08 -7.36
C PRO A 92 7.64 11.08 -6.28
N THR A 93 8.38 11.13 -5.19
CA THR A 93 8.31 12.21 -4.20
C THR A 93 9.47 13.19 -4.38
N ASP A 94 9.59 14.18 -3.49
CA ASP A 94 10.74 15.07 -3.51
C ASP A 94 12.06 14.36 -3.08
N THR A 95 11.97 13.19 -2.44
CA THR A 95 13.11 12.42 -1.91
C THR A 95 13.21 10.98 -2.40
N LEU A 96 12.13 10.42 -2.97
CA LEU A 96 12.06 9.03 -3.41
C LEU A 96 11.74 8.96 -4.91
N LYS A 97 12.40 8.08 -5.62
CA LYS A 97 12.07 7.77 -7.01
C LYS A 97 10.80 6.91 -7.08
N ALA A 98 10.12 6.94 -8.23
CA ALA A 98 8.90 6.16 -8.45
C ALA A 98 9.11 4.64 -8.25
N GLU A 99 10.26 4.12 -8.68
CA GLU A 99 10.66 2.73 -8.46
C GLU A 99 10.85 2.38 -6.99
N GLU A 100 11.37 3.30 -6.17
CA GLU A 100 11.55 3.09 -4.73
C GLU A 100 10.21 3.05 -4.02
N VAL A 101 9.27 3.93 -4.38
CA VAL A 101 7.90 3.93 -3.85
C VAL A 101 7.19 2.63 -4.19
N LEU A 102 7.28 2.16 -5.45
CA LEU A 102 6.62 0.92 -5.88
C LEU A 102 7.23 -0.31 -5.20
N ALA A 103 8.55 -0.39 -5.14
CA ALA A 103 9.26 -1.49 -4.47
C ALA A 103 8.86 -1.56 -2.99
N TYR A 104 8.84 -0.41 -2.31
CA TYR A 104 8.43 -0.34 -0.89
C TYR A 104 6.97 -0.79 -0.71
N ARG A 105 6.06 -0.35 -1.57
CA ARG A 105 4.65 -0.78 -1.52
C ARG A 105 4.51 -2.30 -1.68
N ASP A 106 5.22 -2.89 -2.65
CA ASP A 106 5.14 -4.33 -2.90
C ASP A 106 5.76 -5.14 -1.75
N GLU A 107 6.85 -4.65 -1.14
CA GLU A 107 7.46 -5.24 0.05
C GLU A 107 6.56 -5.10 1.28
N ALA A 108 5.97 -3.92 1.51
CA ALA A 108 5.05 -3.68 2.62
C ALA A 108 3.83 -4.60 2.55
N PHE A 109 3.28 -4.83 1.35
CA PHE A 109 2.19 -5.79 1.14
C PHE A 109 2.58 -7.20 1.62
N LYS A 110 3.73 -7.68 1.21
CA LYS A 110 4.23 -9.00 1.61
C LYS A 110 4.47 -9.07 3.12
N ASN A 111 5.18 -8.08 3.66
CA ASN A 111 5.55 -8.05 5.08
C ASN A 111 4.32 -7.98 6.01
N TYR A 112 3.29 -7.19 5.64
CA TYR A 112 2.05 -7.14 6.41
C TYR A 112 1.34 -8.50 6.41
N HIS A 113 1.09 -9.07 5.22
CA HIS A 113 0.31 -10.29 5.07
C HIS A 113 1.02 -11.57 5.53
N THR A 114 2.34 -11.52 5.73
CA THR A 114 3.11 -12.63 6.33
C THR A 114 3.43 -12.38 7.80
N SER A 115 3.04 -11.24 8.37
CA SER A 115 3.29 -10.97 9.79
C SER A 115 2.51 -11.94 10.68
N LYS A 116 3.17 -12.43 11.73
CA LYS A 116 2.55 -13.37 12.66
C LYS A 116 1.27 -12.81 13.29
N THR A 117 1.31 -11.54 13.70
CA THR A 117 0.18 -10.86 14.34
C THR A 117 -1.05 -10.84 13.42
N PHE A 118 -0.87 -10.53 12.14
CA PHE A 118 -1.97 -10.51 11.18
C PHE A 118 -2.50 -11.91 10.89
N LEU A 119 -1.61 -12.89 10.63
CA LEU A 119 -2.02 -14.27 10.35
C LEU A 119 -2.75 -14.92 11.52
N ASP A 120 -2.31 -14.68 12.76
CA ASP A 120 -2.99 -15.17 13.96
C ASP A 120 -4.39 -14.56 14.08
N LYS A 121 -4.54 -13.23 13.87
CA LYS A 121 -5.84 -12.55 13.86
C LYS A 121 -6.79 -13.12 12.80
N ILE A 122 -6.31 -13.31 11.57
CA ILE A 122 -7.11 -13.88 10.49
C ILE A 122 -7.53 -15.31 10.81
N LYS A 123 -6.61 -16.12 11.32
CA LYS A 123 -6.90 -17.49 11.72
C LYS A 123 -7.95 -17.56 12.83
N GLU A 124 -7.87 -16.67 13.82
CA GLU A 124 -8.82 -16.58 14.93
C GLU A 124 -10.22 -16.18 14.42
N LYS A 125 -10.31 -15.09 13.62
CA LYS A 125 -11.59 -14.55 13.17
C LYS A 125 -12.25 -15.31 12.03
N PHE A 126 -11.46 -15.83 11.08
CA PHE A 126 -11.97 -16.38 9.82
C PHE A 126 -11.53 -17.83 9.55
N GLY A 127 -10.80 -18.41 10.50
CA GLY A 127 -10.36 -19.79 10.44
C GLY A 127 -9.06 -20.02 9.66
N LYS A 128 -8.51 -21.23 9.82
CA LYS A 128 -7.21 -21.63 9.22
C LYS A 128 -7.18 -21.48 7.70
N LYS A 129 -8.26 -21.85 7.02
CA LYS A 129 -8.34 -21.79 5.55
C LYS A 129 -8.12 -20.34 5.02
N ALA A 130 -8.67 -19.33 5.70
CA ALA A 130 -8.47 -17.94 5.33
C ALA A 130 -7.00 -17.52 5.48
N SER A 131 -6.36 -17.91 6.59
CA SER A 131 -4.93 -17.65 6.82
C SER A 131 -4.04 -18.35 5.77
N ASP A 132 -4.33 -19.62 5.45
CA ASP A 132 -3.60 -20.37 4.43
C ASP A 132 -3.72 -19.72 3.04
N ASN A 133 -4.92 -19.25 2.66
CA ASN A 133 -5.14 -18.55 1.39
C ASN A 133 -4.33 -17.25 1.30
N ILE A 134 -4.20 -16.51 2.40
CA ILE A 134 -3.37 -15.30 2.44
C ILE A 134 -1.90 -15.64 2.21
N ILE A 135 -1.40 -16.70 2.85
CA ILE A 135 -0.01 -17.16 2.64
C ILE A 135 0.22 -17.52 1.17
N GLU A 136 -0.72 -18.25 0.53
CA GLU A 136 -0.61 -18.58 -0.89
C GLU A 136 -0.61 -17.31 -1.78
N MET A 137 -1.46 -16.34 -1.48
CA MET A 137 -1.50 -15.05 -2.20
C MET A 137 -0.15 -14.32 -2.14
N THR A 138 0.56 -14.36 -1.00
CA THR A 138 1.86 -13.68 -0.86
C THR A 138 3.01 -14.34 -1.63
N LYS A 139 2.82 -15.55 -2.15
CA LYS A 139 3.80 -16.22 -3.03
C LYS A 139 3.81 -15.66 -4.45
N ILE A 140 2.74 -14.93 -4.84
CA ILE A 140 2.63 -14.31 -6.15
C ILE A 140 3.48 -13.03 -6.15
N ASN A 141 4.53 -13.02 -6.97
CA ASN A 141 5.36 -11.85 -7.16
C ASN A 141 4.92 -11.10 -8.42
N LEU A 142 4.47 -9.86 -8.26
CA LEU A 142 4.13 -9.00 -9.39
C LEU A 142 5.41 -8.55 -10.11
N LYS A 143 5.47 -8.83 -11.40
CA LYS A 143 6.55 -8.30 -12.23
C LYS A 143 6.29 -6.82 -12.52
N ARG A 144 7.33 -5.99 -12.47
CA ARG A 144 7.26 -4.54 -12.62
C ARG A 144 8.31 -4.07 -13.62
N LYS A 145 7.89 -3.44 -14.70
CA LYS A 145 8.79 -2.90 -15.73
C LYS A 145 9.76 -1.87 -15.17
N ILE A 146 9.27 -0.98 -14.32
CA ILE A 146 10.07 0.09 -13.71
C ILE A 146 11.17 -0.46 -12.78
N LEU A 147 11.00 -1.67 -12.25
CA LEU A 147 12.02 -2.38 -11.45
C LEU A 147 12.94 -3.26 -12.29
N GLY A 148 12.88 -3.17 -13.63
CA GLY A 148 13.73 -3.93 -14.54
C GLY A 148 13.31 -5.39 -14.74
N HIS A 149 12.14 -5.80 -14.29
CA HIS A 149 11.64 -7.14 -14.53
C HIS A 149 11.29 -7.33 -16.01
N LYS A 150 11.41 -8.57 -16.51
CA LYS A 150 10.98 -8.99 -17.86
C LYS A 150 9.76 -9.89 -17.74
N ILE A 151 8.84 -9.77 -18.70
CA ILE A 151 7.70 -10.67 -18.85
C ILE A 151 8.18 -12.02 -19.35
#